data_32151edf81293f17b4c2bcd236a77029
#
_entry.id   32151edf81293f17b4c2bcd236a77029
#
_cell.length_a   1.000
_cell.length_b   1.000
_cell.length_c   1.000
_cell.angle_alpha   90.00
_cell.angle_beta   90.00
_cell.angle_gamma   90.00
#
_symmetry.space_group_name_H-M   'P 1'
#
loop_
_entity.id
_entity.type
_entity.pdbx_description
1 polymer ?
#
loop_
_entity_poly.entity_id
_entity_poly.type
_entity_poly.pdbx_seq_one_letter_code
_entity_poly.pdbx_strand_id
1 'polypeptide(L)'
;MSLNLEALTSNFVALASGVDISKPISSEDVEDIERAMDQYAVLIWRGCPLQEEQQLTLAKSFGEVEVSLLSQHRGSGGPANKSFVPISNVGSDGKLLERNERRMGSQVANQLWHSDSSFVQSVAKYSLLSAQQVPEVGGNTEFADLRAAYDALPQELQIAMEDLVGEHHSLHSRILLGLNYSEEEILKSSPSYWPLVRAHPVTTRKIIFVPVHIRAIEGMTDPEARLLVSELIEHSTQDTFKYSHKWANDDLVMWDNRCTLHRGKRYDLKSPRILRRVTITQ
;
A
#
# COMPACT_ATOMS: atom_id res chain seq x y z
N MET A 1 -14.25 -20.93 -14.50
CA MET A 1 -15.27 -19.92 -14.15
C MET A 1 -14.67 -18.59 -14.56
N SER A 2 -15.41 -17.66 -15.16
CA SER A 2 -14.85 -16.38 -15.60
C SER A 2 -14.86 -15.35 -14.48
N LEU A 3 -13.88 -14.47 -14.47
CA LEU A 3 -13.83 -13.32 -13.57
C LEU A 3 -15.05 -12.40 -13.84
N ASN A 4 -15.80 -12.08 -12.79
CA ASN A 4 -16.90 -11.12 -12.84
C ASN A 4 -16.50 -9.88 -12.05
N LEU A 5 -16.73 -8.70 -12.62
CA LEU A 5 -16.39 -7.42 -12.03
C LEU A 5 -17.65 -6.55 -11.88
N GLU A 6 -17.85 -6.01 -10.69
CA GLU A 6 -18.85 -4.98 -10.40
C GLU A 6 -18.12 -3.69 -10.01
N ALA A 7 -18.23 -2.67 -10.86
CA ALA A 7 -17.55 -1.39 -10.64
C ALA A 7 -18.15 -0.66 -9.43
N LEU A 8 -17.33 -0.34 -8.43
CA LEU A 8 -17.71 0.52 -7.31
C LEU A 8 -17.43 1.99 -7.59
N THR A 9 -16.51 2.25 -8.50
CA THR A 9 -16.19 3.56 -9.05
C THR A 9 -16.00 3.42 -10.56
N SER A 10 -15.98 4.51 -11.30
CA SER A 10 -15.93 4.46 -12.77
C SER A 10 -14.75 3.66 -13.34
N ASN A 11 -13.54 3.85 -12.80
CA ASN A 11 -12.31 3.19 -13.31
C ASN A 11 -11.22 3.02 -12.23
N PHE A 12 -11.61 2.85 -10.97
CA PHE A 12 -10.61 2.78 -9.91
C PHE A 12 -10.78 1.57 -8.99
N VAL A 13 -12.01 1.20 -8.63
CA VAL A 13 -12.28 0.11 -7.70
C VAL A 13 -13.40 -0.78 -8.22
N ALA A 14 -13.22 -2.10 -8.15
CA ALA A 14 -14.27 -3.07 -8.47
C ALA A 14 -14.35 -4.20 -7.43
N LEU A 15 -15.55 -4.74 -7.22
CA LEU A 15 -15.75 -6.05 -6.62
C LEU A 15 -15.42 -7.12 -7.65
N ALA A 16 -14.67 -8.12 -7.23
CA ALA A 16 -14.28 -9.26 -8.04
C ALA A 16 -14.90 -10.54 -7.49
N SER A 17 -15.41 -11.39 -8.39
CA SER A 17 -16.02 -12.67 -8.07
C SER A 17 -15.89 -13.66 -9.24
N GLY A 18 -16.37 -14.89 -9.07
CA GLY A 18 -16.38 -15.89 -10.16
C GLY A 18 -15.13 -16.78 -10.18
N VAL A 19 -13.95 -16.25 -9.82
CA VAL A 19 -12.71 -17.04 -9.67
C VAL A 19 -12.56 -17.46 -8.20
N ASP A 20 -12.34 -18.76 -7.94
CA ASP A 20 -12.07 -19.29 -6.60
C ASP A 20 -10.59 -19.08 -6.24
N ILE A 21 -10.29 -17.93 -5.68
CA ILE A 21 -8.92 -17.54 -5.29
C ILE A 21 -8.39 -18.27 -4.04
N SER A 22 -9.18 -19.15 -3.43
CA SER A 22 -8.73 -20.03 -2.34
C SER A 22 -7.93 -21.25 -2.83
N LYS A 23 -7.90 -21.46 -4.15
CA LYS A 23 -7.18 -22.53 -4.85
C LYS A 23 -6.14 -21.95 -5.81
N PRO A 24 -5.18 -22.76 -6.28
CA PRO A 24 -4.34 -22.36 -7.41
C PRO A 24 -5.21 -21.96 -8.60
N ILE A 25 -5.00 -20.75 -9.13
CA ILE A 25 -5.73 -20.20 -10.26
C ILE A 25 -5.02 -20.52 -11.58
N SER A 26 -5.76 -20.57 -12.67
CA SER A 26 -5.21 -20.81 -14.01
C SER A 26 -4.45 -19.59 -14.54
N SER A 27 -3.62 -19.77 -15.57
CA SER A 27 -2.93 -18.66 -16.24
C SER A 27 -3.93 -17.68 -16.89
N GLU A 28 -5.04 -18.17 -17.38
CA GLU A 28 -6.13 -17.34 -17.94
C GLU A 28 -6.77 -16.46 -16.85
N ASP A 29 -7.05 -17.02 -15.65
CA ASP A 29 -7.56 -16.25 -14.52
C ASP A 29 -6.56 -15.19 -14.05
N VAL A 30 -5.24 -15.52 -14.06
CA VAL A 30 -4.18 -14.54 -13.74
C VAL A 30 -4.21 -13.38 -14.72
N GLU A 31 -4.24 -13.64 -16.01
CA GLU A 31 -4.31 -12.61 -17.06
C GLU A 31 -5.59 -11.77 -16.97
N ASP A 32 -6.72 -12.39 -16.65
CA ASP A 32 -7.99 -11.69 -16.46
C ASP A 32 -7.94 -10.74 -15.26
N ILE A 33 -7.39 -11.21 -14.13
CA ILE A 33 -7.19 -10.40 -12.93
C ILE A 33 -6.20 -9.26 -13.20
N GLU A 34 -5.09 -9.51 -13.91
CA GLU A 34 -4.12 -8.46 -14.25
C GLU A 34 -4.73 -7.39 -15.18
N ARG A 35 -5.52 -7.79 -16.19
CA ARG A 35 -6.27 -6.83 -17.01
C ARG A 35 -7.26 -6.00 -16.19
N ALA A 36 -7.91 -6.63 -15.22
CA ALA A 36 -8.80 -5.92 -14.30
C ALA A 36 -8.01 -4.95 -13.39
N MET A 37 -6.82 -5.33 -12.92
CA MET A 37 -5.95 -4.46 -12.14
C MET A 37 -5.43 -3.26 -12.94
N ASP A 38 -5.11 -3.44 -14.23
CA ASP A 38 -4.69 -2.34 -15.12
C ASP A 38 -5.81 -1.30 -15.30
N GLN A 39 -7.06 -1.76 -15.32
CA GLN A 39 -8.24 -0.88 -15.42
C GLN A 39 -8.57 -0.23 -14.06
N TYR A 40 -8.75 -1.04 -13.01
CA TYR A 40 -9.33 -0.58 -11.73
C TYR A 40 -8.27 -0.22 -10.68
N ALA A 41 -7.09 -0.78 -10.72
CA ALA A 41 -6.03 -0.64 -9.70
C ALA A 41 -6.38 -1.15 -8.29
N VAL A 42 -7.64 -1.38 -7.94
CA VAL A 42 -8.06 -1.98 -6.66
C VAL A 42 -9.18 -2.98 -6.93
N LEU A 43 -8.96 -4.24 -6.57
CA LEU A 43 -9.95 -5.30 -6.60
C LEU A 43 -10.26 -5.82 -5.19
N ILE A 44 -11.54 -6.09 -4.95
CA ILE A 44 -12.05 -6.52 -3.64
C ILE A 44 -12.80 -7.84 -3.81
N TRP A 45 -12.40 -8.87 -3.07
CA TRP A 45 -13.16 -10.11 -2.89
C TRP A 45 -13.80 -10.09 -1.51
N ARG A 46 -15.12 -10.26 -1.44
CA ARG A 46 -15.89 -10.32 -0.20
C ARG A 46 -16.06 -11.75 0.27
N GLY A 47 -15.97 -11.95 1.61
CA GLY A 47 -16.24 -13.25 2.21
C GLY A 47 -15.35 -14.37 1.70
N CYS A 48 -14.06 -14.11 1.54
CA CYS A 48 -13.06 -15.03 1.00
C CYS A 48 -12.03 -15.38 2.10
N PRO A 49 -12.33 -16.33 3.00
CA PRO A 49 -11.42 -16.72 4.08
C PRO A 49 -10.20 -17.43 3.49
N LEU A 50 -9.04 -16.78 3.52
CA LEU A 50 -7.79 -17.34 3.04
C LEU A 50 -6.89 -17.76 4.22
N GLN A 51 -6.40 -19.00 4.18
CA GLN A 51 -5.27 -19.42 5.01
C GLN A 51 -3.96 -18.81 4.48
N GLU A 52 -2.90 -18.81 5.30
CA GLU A 52 -1.61 -18.22 4.90
C GLU A 52 -1.07 -18.83 3.60
N GLU A 53 -1.10 -20.15 3.48
CA GLU A 53 -0.61 -20.84 2.30
C GLU A 53 -1.41 -20.52 1.04
N GLN A 54 -2.74 -20.36 1.18
CA GLN A 54 -3.62 -19.99 0.05
C GLN A 54 -3.33 -18.56 -0.42
N GLN A 55 -3.22 -17.60 0.51
CA GLN A 55 -2.87 -16.22 0.17
C GLN A 55 -1.48 -16.13 -0.47
N LEU A 56 -0.52 -16.91 0.02
CA LEU A 56 0.83 -16.94 -0.55
C LEU A 56 0.85 -17.58 -1.94
N THR A 57 0.08 -18.64 -2.15
CA THR A 57 -0.07 -19.30 -3.45
C THR A 57 -0.69 -18.34 -4.47
N LEU A 58 -1.76 -17.65 -4.08
CA LEU A 58 -2.38 -16.62 -4.91
C LEU A 58 -1.38 -15.50 -5.25
N ALA A 59 -0.65 -14.98 -4.26
CA ALA A 59 0.33 -13.92 -4.48
C ALA A 59 1.42 -14.33 -5.48
N LYS A 60 1.95 -15.56 -5.37
CA LYS A 60 2.97 -16.10 -6.28
C LYS A 60 2.51 -16.25 -7.73
N SER A 61 1.21 -16.29 -7.98
CA SER A 61 0.67 -16.31 -9.35
C SER A 61 0.91 -15.00 -10.09
N PHE A 62 1.15 -13.89 -9.38
CA PHE A 62 1.33 -12.55 -9.97
C PHE A 62 2.78 -12.04 -9.97
N GLY A 63 3.73 -12.79 -9.42
CA GLY A 63 5.14 -12.45 -9.38
C GLY A 63 5.88 -12.94 -8.14
N GLU A 64 7.07 -12.43 -7.92
CA GLU A 64 7.87 -12.77 -6.74
C GLU A 64 7.30 -12.09 -5.49
N VAL A 65 7.31 -12.83 -4.38
CA VAL A 65 6.82 -12.32 -3.10
C VAL A 65 7.96 -11.65 -2.34
N GLU A 66 7.74 -10.41 -1.94
CA GLU A 66 8.72 -9.64 -1.17
C GLU A 66 8.96 -10.27 0.21
N VAL A 67 10.24 -10.42 0.56
CA VAL A 67 10.65 -10.68 1.94
C VAL A 67 10.77 -9.33 2.65
N SER A 68 9.81 -9.03 3.50
CA SER A 68 9.70 -7.71 4.13
C SER A 68 10.95 -7.33 4.93
N LEU A 69 11.58 -6.20 4.58
CA LEU A 69 12.68 -5.60 5.34
C LEU A 69 12.26 -5.29 6.78
N LEU A 70 10.99 -4.93 7.00
CA LEU A 70 10.44 -4.70 8.34
C LEU A 70 10.40 -5.97 9.18
N SER A 71 10.31 -7.15 8.56
CA SER A 71 10.39 -8.43 9.29
C SER A 71 11.80 -8.74 9.79
N GLN A 72 12.83 -8.19 9.15
CA GLN A 72 14.22 -8.37 9.55
C GLN A 72 14.58 -7.56 10.82
N HIS A 73 13.88 -6.45 11.06
CA HIS A 73 14.08 -5.56 12.21
C HIS A 73 13.13 -5.84 13.39
N ARG A 74 12.18 -6.75 13.21
CA ARG A 74 11.26 -7.18 14.26
C ARG A 74 11.93 -8.32 15.02
N GLY A 75 12.34 -8.10 16.27
CA GLY A 75 12.87 -9.15 17.15
C GLY A 75 12.02 -10.43 17.19
N SER A 76 12.29 -11.37 18.07
CA SER A 76 11.76 -12.75 18.17
C SER A 76 10.22 -12.96 18.14
N GLY A 77 9.41 -11.98 17.79
CA GLY A 77 7.92 -12.04 17.76
C GLY A 77 7.28 -11.80 16.41
N GLY A 78 8.01 -11.92 15.29
CA GLY A 78 7.46 -11.78 13.92
C GLY A 78 6.74 -13.05 13.44
N PRO A 79 5.97 -12.98 12.32
CA PRO A 79 5.36 -14.16 11.73
C PRO A 79 6.41 -15.18 11.33
N ALA A 80 6.09 -16.48 11.42
CA ALA A 80 6.98 -17.57 11.03
C ALA A 80 7.42 -17.44 9.56
N ASN A 81 6.54 -16.94 8.69
CA ASN A 81 6.83 -16.65 7.29
C ASN A 81 7.12 -15.16 7.10
N LYS A 82 8.37 -14.83 6.73
CA LYS A 82 8.86 -13.44 6.53
C LYS A 82 8.21 -12.70 5.35
N SER A 83 7.45 -13.39 4.51
CA SER A 83 6.68 -12.80 3.42
C SER A 83 5.42 -12.08 3.89
N PHE A 84 4.97 -12.35 5.12
CA PHE A 84 3.79 -11.71 5.67
C PHE A 84 4.15 -10.50 6.53
N VAL A 85 3.40 -9.42 6.33
CA VAL A 85 3.42 -8.24 7.20
C VAL A 85 2.10 -8.18 7.96
N PRO A 86 2.09 -8.42 9.28
CA PRO A 86 0.88 -8.26 10.08
C PRO A 86 0.54 -6.77 10.20
N ILE A 87 -0.66 -6.42 9.75
CA ILE A 87 -1.27 -5.10 9.94
C ILE A 87 -2.28 -5.24 11.08
N SER A 88 -1.74 -5.32 12.30
CA SER A 88 -2.49 -5.76 13.47
C SER A 88 -2.09 -4.99 14.73
N ASN A 89 -3.07 -4.67 15.58
CA ASN A 89 -2.86 -4.20 16.95
C ASN A 89 -2.86 -5.35 17.98
N VAL A 90 -2.80 -6.60 17.51
CA VAL A 90 -2.70 -7.80 18.35
C VAL A 90 -1.32 -8.41 18.18
N GLY A 91 -0.67 -8.75 19.29
CA GLY A 91 0.62 -9.42 19.34
C GLY A 91 0.54 -10.91 19.01
N SER A 92 1.70 -11.58 18.90
CA SER A 92 1.78 -13.03 18.68
C SER A 92 1.26 -13.86 19.86
N ASP A 93 1.14 -13.25 21.04
CA ASP A 93 0.56 -13.83 22.25
C ASP A 93 -0.97 -13.67 22.32
N GLY A 94 -1.60 -13.12 21.28
CA GLY A 94 -3.03 -12.85 21.19
C GLY A 94 -3.52 -11.65 22.00
N LYS A 95 -2.61 -10.87 22.61
CA LYS A 95 -2.96 -9.66 23.38
C LYS A 95 -2.86 -8.41 22.55
N LEU A 96 -3.63 -7.39 22.93
CA LEU A 96 -3.50 -6.06 22.33
C LEU A 96 -2.12 -5.47 22.63
N LEU A 97 -1.51 -4.86 21.62
CA LEU A 97 -0.24 -4.14 21.74
C LEU A 97 -0.40 -2.91 22.62
N GLU A 98 0.60 -2.62 23.44
CA GLU A 98 0.65 -1.39 24.20
C GLU A 98 0.95 -0.19 23.30
N ARG A 99 0.43 1.00 23.68
CA ARG A 99 0.56 2.23 22.85
C ARG A 99 2.00 2.68 22.65
N ASN A 100 2.89 2.40 23.61
CA ASN A 100 4.30 2.77 23.59
C ASN A 100 5.18 1.74 22.87
N GLU A 101 4.65 0.62 22.45
CA GLU A 101 5.42 -0.36 21.68
C GLU A 101 5.82 0.20 20.31
N ARG A 102 7.08 -0.05 19.92
CA ARG A 102 7.60 0.36 18.59
C ARG A 102 6.76 -0.16 17.42
N ARG A 103 6.14 -1.35 17.58
CA ARG A 103 5.19 -1.91 16.61
C ARG A 103 3.96 -1.05 16.44
N MET A 104 3.44 -0.46 17.53
CA MET A 104 2.31 0.45 17.47
C MET A 104 2.66 1.73 16.71
N GLY A 105 3.88 2.27 16.88
CA GLY A 105 4.37 3.38 16.06
C GLY A 105 4.33 3.08 14.56
N SER A 106 4.70 1.86 14.15
CA SER A 106 4.59 1.41 12.75
C SER A 106 3.13 1.32 12.28
N GLN A 107 2.20 0.87 13.14
CA GLN A 107 0.77 0.86 12.81
C GLN A 107 0.20 2.28 12.65
N VAL A 108 0.67 3.22 13.46
CA VAL A 108 0.29 4.65 13.32
C VAL A 108 0.83 5.23 12.02
N ALA A 109 2.06 4.86 11.61
CA ALA A 109 2.64 5.30 10.33
C ALA A 109 1.82 4.87 9.12
N ASN A 110 1.13 3.72 9.18
CA ASN A 110 0.22 3.27 8.12
C ASN A 110 -1.03 4.17 7.97
N GLN A 111 -1.24 5.15 8.86
CA GLN A 111 -2.29 6.16 8.70
C GLN A 111 -1.87 7.36 7.82
N LEU A 112 -0.60 7.43 7.46
CA LEU A 112 -0.10 8.37 6.47
C LEU A 112 -0.30 7.80 5.06
N TRP A 113 -0.53 8.67 4.07
CA TRP A 113 -0.68 8.25 2.69
C TRP A 113 0.64 7.73 2.12
N HIS A 114 0.67 6.45 1.76
CA HIS A 114 1.86 5.77 1.28
C HIS A 114 1.57 4.80 0.15
N SER A 115 2.61 4.42 -0.56
CA SER A 115 2.68 3.26 -1.42
C SER A 115 3.65 2.27 -0.79
N ASP A 116 3.33 0.98 -0.81
CA ASP A 116 4.19 -0.04 -0.22
C ASP A 116 5.53 -0.12 -0.96
N SER A 117 6.57 -0.29 -0.17
CA SER A 117 7.94 -0.55 -0.65
C SER A 117 8.49 0.46 -1.68
N SER A 118 7.97 1.71 -1.69
CA SER A 118 8.49 2.78 -2.55
C SER A 118 9.96 3.14 -2.27
N PHE A 119 10.46 2.74 -1.12
CA PHE A 119 11.83 2.99 -0.64
C PHE A 119 12.81 1.85 -0.95
N VAL A 120 12.46 0.91 -1.81
CA VAL A 120 13.35 -0.14 -2.32
C VAL A 120 13.50 -0.04 -3.84
N GLN A 121 14.60 -0.59 -4.38
CA GLN A 121 14.93 -0.49 -5.81
C GLN A 121 13.91 -1.21 -6.72
N SER A 122 13.29 -2.31 -6.24
CA SER A 122 12.19 -2.97 -6.92
C SER A 122 10.88 -2.48 -6.34
N VAL A 123 10.16 -1.64 -7.08
CA VAL A 123 8.85 -1.13 -6.66
C VAL A 123 7.88 -2.30 -6.48
N ALA A 124 7.11 -2.29 -5.40
CA ALA A 124 6.03 -3.22 -5.24
C ALA A 124 5.04 -3.12 -6.41
N LYS A 125 4.73 -4.26 -7.05
CA LYS A 125 3.69 -4.36 -8.07
C LYS A 125 2.32 -4.33 -7.38
N TYR A 126 1.99 -5.40 -6.70
CA TYR A 126 0.70 -5.53 -6.01
C TYR A 126 0.89 -5.79 -4.52
N SER A 127 -0.10 -5.41 -3.74
CA SER A 127 -0.26 -5.87 -2.36
C SER A 127 -1.61 -6.57 -2.20
N LEU A 128 -1.61 -7.66 -1.45
CA LEU A 128 -2.80 -8.43 -1.07
C LEU A 128 -2.98 -8.33 0.45
N LEU A 129 -4.09 -7.77 0.90
CA LEU A 129 -4.41 -7.61 2.31
C LEU A 129 -5.68 -8.40 2.63
N SER A 130 -5.57 -9.43 3.47
CA SER A 130 -6.71 -10.22 3.94
C SER A 130 -7.10 -9.86 5.36
N ALA A 131 -8.39 -9.78 5.63
CA ALA A 131 -8.95 -9.46 6.93
C ALA A 131 -9.35 -10.73 7.68
N GLN A 132 -8.74 -10.98 8.84
CA GLN A 132 -9.09 -12.07 9.73
C GLN A 132 -10.08 -11.61 10.82
N GLN A 133 -9.82 -10.41 11.37
CA GLN A 133 -10.68 -9.81 12.37
C GLN A 133 -10.65 -8.29 12.21
N VAL A 134 -11.83 -7.66 12.19
CA VAL A 134 -11.95 -6.22 12.02
C VAL A 134 -12.90 -5.62 13.05
N PRO A 135 -12.66 -4.36 13.48
CA PRO A 135 -13.56 -3.66 14.38
C PRO A 135 -14.89 -3.34 13.66
N GLU A 136 -15.97 -3.28 14.41
CA GLU A 136 -17.30 -2.90 13.86
C GLU A 136 -17.32 -1.48 13.31
N VAL A 137 -16.55 -0.58 13.93
CA VAL A 137 -16.50 0.87 13.57
C VAL A 137 -15.06 1.31 13.34
N GLY A 138 -14.84 1.98 12.23
CA GLY A 138 -13.53 2.52 11.86
C GLY A 138 -12.60 1.47 11.25
N GLY A 139 -11.30 1.78 11.17
CA GLY A 139 -10.29 0.87 10.64
C GLY A 139 -10.37 0.66 9.11
N ASN A 140 -11.14 1.47 8.40
CA ASN A 140 -11.20 1.45 6.94
C ASN A 140 -9.80 1.59 6.34
N THR A 141 -9.62 1.12 5.11
CA THR A 141 -8.48 1.49 4.28
C THR A 141 -8.94 2.42 3.18
N GLU A 142 -8.30 3.57 3.06
CA GLU A 142 -8.54 4.50 1.96
C GLU A 142 -7.48 4.29 0.89
N PHE A 143 -7.91 4.37 -0.37
CA PHE A 143 -7.09 4.31 -1.58
C PHE A 143 -7.30 5.58 -2.39
N ALA A 144 -6.24 6.08 -3.04
CA ALA A 144 -6.28 7.24 -3.94
C ALA A 144 -5.69 6.88 -5.30
N ASP A 145 -6.39 7.24 -6.38
CA ASP A 145 -5.98 7.00 -7.77
C ASP A 145 -5.03 8.09 -8.25
N LEU A 146 -3.75 7.77 -8.32
CA LEU A 146 -2.71 8.70 -8.76
C LEU A 146 -2.75 8.99 -10.26
N ARG A 147 -3.47 8.18 -11.05
CA ARG A 147 -3.69 8.39 -12.48
C ARG A 147 -4.67 9.54 -12.68
N ALA A 148 -5.83 9.45 -12.04
CA ALA A 148 -6.86 10.48 -12.09
C ALA A 148 -6.38 11.79 -11.43
N ALA A 149 -5.61 11.69 -10.36
CA ALA A 149 -5.02 12.85 -9.70
C ALA A 149 -4.02 13.59 -10.63
N TYR A 150 -3.18 12.86 -11.39
CA TYR A 150 -2.29 13.47 -12.37
C TYR A 150 -3.07 14.15 -13.51
N ASP A 151 -4.08 13.47 -14.06
CA ASP A 151 -4.89 14.00 -15.17
C ASP A 151 -5.62 15.30 -14.77
N ALA A 152 -5.92 15.50 -13.49
CA ALA A 152 -6.59 16.68 -12.96
C ALA A 152 -5.65 17.84 -12.57
N LEU A 153 -4.33 17.65 -12.63
CA LEU A 153 -3.38 18.72 -12.37
C LEU A 153 -3.40 19.77 -13.50
N PRO A 154 -3.25 21.07 -13.18
CA PRO A 154 -2.97 22.09 -14.17
C PRO A 154 -1.74 21.73 -15.02
N GLN A 155 -1.78 22.02 -16.32
CA GLN A 155 -0.72 21.67 -17.27
C GLN A 155 0.64 22.24 -16.85
N GLU A 156 0.66 23.44 -16.31
CA GLU A 156 1.88 24.10 -15.82
C GLU A 156 2.54 23.30 -14.69
N LEU A 157 1.74 22.73 -13.78
CA LEU A 157 2.25 21.87 -12.70
C LEU A 157 2.70 20.50 -13.23
N GLN A 158 1.99 19.92 -14.19
CA GLN A 158 2.43 18.67 -14.83
C GLN A 158 3.82 18.83 -15.43
N ILE A 159 4.05 19.93 -16.19
CA ILE A 159 5.34 20.26 -16.81
C ILE A 159 6.41 20.52 -15.74
N ALA A 160 6.10 21.31 -14.71
CA ALA A 160 7.05 21.65 -13.66
C ALA A 160 7.55 20.44 -12.85
N MET A 161 6.80 19.34 -12.84
CA MET A 161 7.15 18.14 -12.09
C MET A 161 7.80 17.03 -12.92
N GLU A 162 7.86 17.15 -14.25
CA GLU A 162 8.32 16.06 -15.13
C GLU A 162 9.75 15.59 -14.81
N ASP A 163 10.63 16.51 -14.45
CA ASP A 163 12.05 16.24 -14.20
C ASP A 163 12.38 16.09 -12.70
N LEU A 164 11.38 16.23 -11.82
CA LEU A 164 11.63 16.12 -10.38
C LEU A 164 11.82 14.68 -9.94
N VAL A 165 12.87 14.45 -9.14
CA VAL A 165 13.20 13.14 -8.57
C VAL A 165 13.13 13.21 -7.06
N GLY A 166 12.28 12.35 -6.48
CA GLY A 166 12.12 12.22 -5.04
C GLY A 166 13.03 11.13 -4.45
N GLU A 167 13.67 11.44 -3.34
CA GLU A 167 14.39 10.48 -2.51
C GLU A 167 13.41 9.84 -1.51
N HIS A 168 13.19 8.53 -1.63
CA HIS A 168 12.30 7.76 -0.77
C HIS A 168 13.09 7.02 0.31
N HIS A 169 12.72 7.21 1.57
CA HIS A 169 13.39 6.60 2.70
C HIS A 169 12.42 5.87 3.63
N SER A 170 12.71 4.62 3.97
CA SER A 170 11.80 3.73 4.71
C SER A 170 11.43 4.23 6.12
N LEU A 171 12.28 4.99 6.77
CA LEU A 171 12.05 5.51 8.12
C LEU A 171 11.41 6.91 8.12
N HIS A 172 11.33 7.59 6.96
CA HIS A 172 10.90 8.98 6.91
C HIS A 172 9.50 9.20 7.51
N SER A 173 8.52 8.38 7.12
CA SER A 173 7.15 8.45 7.64
C SER A 173 7.07 8.31 9.16
N ARG A 174 7.98 7.54 9.75
CA ARG A 174 8.06 7.32 11.20
C ARG A 174 8.74 8.48 11.91
N ILE A 175 9.79 9.05 11.31
CA ILE A 175 10.48 10.25 11.79
C ILE A 175 9.52 11.43 11.80
N LEU A 176 8.69 11.60 10.78
CA LEU A 176 7.63 12.62 10.73
C LEU A 176 6.64 12.50 11.90
N LEU A 177 6.42 11.31 12.42
CA LEU A 177 5.56 11.05 13.58
C LEU A 177 6.31 11.19 14.92
N GLY A 178 7.58 11.63 14.92
CA GLY A 178 8.37 11.83 16.13
C GLY A 178 9.02 10.56 16.69
N LEU A 179 9.06 9.45 15.92
CA LEU A 179 9.84 8.29 16.35
C LEU A 179 11.33 8.55 16.10
N ASN A 180 12.13 8.21 17.10
CA ASN A 180 13.59 8.40 17.06
C ASN A 180 14.28 7.14 16.51
N TYR A 181 15.27 7.35 15.66
CA TYR A 181 16.17 6.35 15.12
C TYR A 181 17.61 6.83 15.28
N SER A 182 18.53 5.91 15.56
CA SER A 182 19.96 6.22 15.60
C SER A 182 20.49 6.50 14.18
N GLU A 183 21.60 7.21 14.08
CA GLU A 183 22.29 7.43 12.80
C GLU A 183 22.61 6.10 12.09
N GLU A 184 23.01 5.08 12.86
CA GLU A 184 23.29 3.75 12.33
C GLU A 184 22.04 3.09 11.72
N GLU A 185 20.86 3.22 12.34
CA GLU A 185 19.61 2.72 11.80
C GLU A 185 19.22 3.44 10.50
N ILE A 186 19.43 4.76 10.45
CA ILE A 186 19.16 5.58 9.25
C ILE A 186 20.10 5.19 8.11
N LEU A 187 21.40 5.04 8.37
CA LEU A 187 22.41 4.68 7.37
C LEU A 187 22.24 3.25 6.82
N LYS A 188 21.69 2.33 7.61
CA LYS A 188 21.39 0.96 7.16
C LYS A 188 20.24 0.90 6.16
N SER A 189 19.44 1.96 6.05
CA SER A 189 18.29 2.06 5.16
C SER A 189 18.66 2.89 3.94
N SER A 190 19.19 2.25 2.91
CA SER A 190 19.50 2.95 1.65
C SER A 190 18.24 3.55 1.03
N PRO A 191 18.28 4.81 0.57
CA PRO A 191 17.15 5.42 -0.13
C PRO A 191 17.00 4.86 -1.54
N SER A 192 15.81 5.05 -2.10
CA SER A 192 15.52 4.85 -3.52
C SER A 192 15.09 6.17 -4.15
N TYR A 193 15.39 6.34 -5.43
CA TYR A 193 15.12 7.56 -6.18
C TYR A 193 14.12 7.28 -7.29
N TRP A 194 13.02 8.05 -7.32
CA TRP A 194 11.97 7.88 -8.31
C TRP A 194 11.50 9.21 -8.84
N PRO A 195 11.25 9.33 -10.17
CA PRO A 195 10.56 10.49 -10.72
C PRO A 195 9.21 10.71 -10.05
N LEU A 196 8.84 11.96 -9.77
CA LEU A 196 7.51 12.31 -9.26
C LEU A 196 6.43 12.03 -10.30
N VAL A 197 6.71 12.24 -11.57
CA VAL A 197 5.84 11.88 -12.68
C VAL A 197 6.38 10.60 -13.33
N ARG A 198 5.56 9.56 -13.38
CA ARG A 198 5.94 8.25 -13.92
C ARG A 198 4.86 7.74 -14.88
N ALA A 199 5.27 6.99 -15.90
CA ALA A 199 4.34 6.20 -16.69
C ALA A 199 4.08 4.84 -16.00
N HIS A 200 2.81 4.44 -15.91
CA HIS A 200 2.48 3.09 -15.49
C HIS A 200 3.03 2.08 -16.51
N PRO A 201 3.76 1.03 -16.09
CA PRO A 201 4.54 0.20 -17.02
C PRO A 201 3.71 -0.57 -18.05
N VAL A 202 2.42 -0.81 -17.78
CA VAL A 202 1.52 -1.53 -18.70
C VAL A 202 0.61 -0.56 -19.45
N THR A 203 -0.13 0.29 -18.73
CA THR A 203 -1.13 1.18 -19.34
C THR A 203 -0.55 2.45 -19.96
N THR A 204 0.73 2.74 -19.69
CA THR A 204 1.45 3.97 -20.10
C THR A 204 0.84 5.28 -19.59
N ARG A 205 -0.27 5.23 -18.83
CA ARG A 205 -0.85 6.43 -18.21
C ARG A 205 0.15 7.04 -17.24
N LYS A 206 0.29 8.36 -17.31
CA LYS A 206 1.08 9.10 -16.33
C LYS A 206 0.42 9.09 -14.97
N ILE A 207 1.23 9.05 -13.94
CA ILE A 207 0.83 9.11 -12.54
C ILE A 207 1.69 10.12 -11.80
N ILE A 208 1.16 10.68 -10.71
CA ILE A 208 1.95 11.45 -9.76
C ILE A 208 2.32 10.57 -8.57
N PHE A 209 3.61 10.24 -8.43
CA PHE A 209 4.11 9.30 -7.43
C PHE A 209 4.66 10.01 -6.20
N VAL A 210 3.78 10.31 -5.25
CA VAL A 210 4.08 11.17 -4.08
C VAL A 210 3.74 10.51 -2.73
N PRO A 211 4.26 9.32 -2.41
CA PRO A 211 4.06 8.72 -1.10
C PRO A 211 4.79 9.52 -0.01
N VAL A 212 4.28 9.46 1.22
CA VAL A 212 4.89 10.09 2.41
C VAL A 212 6.35 9.70 2.66
N HIS A 213 6.86 8.70 1.99
CA HIS A 213 8.24 8.25 2.11
C HIS A 213 9.26 9.19 1.44
N ILE A 214 8.83 10.18 0.63
CA ILE A 214 9.71 11.17 0.03
C ILE A 214 10.30 12.05 1.14
N ARG A 215 11.61 11.93 1.34
CA ARG A 215 12.38 12.69 2.32
C ARG A 215 12.91 14.01 1.74
N ALA A 216 13.34 13.96 0.50
CA ALA A 216 13.93 15.07 -0.23
C ALA A 216 13.54 15.02 -1.70
N ILE A 217 13.68 16.13 -2.41
CA ILE A 217 13.57 16.23 -3.88
C ILE A 217 14.87 16.85 -4.40
N GLU A 218 15.45 16.24 -5.43
CA GLU A 218 16.70 16.73 -6.01
C GLU A 218 16.58 18.21 -6.47
N GLY A 219 17.55 19.03 -6.09
CA GLY A 219 17.57 20.45 -6.42
C GLY A 219 16.70 21.36 -5.54
N MET A 220 15.98 20.81 -4.54
CA MET A 220 15.16 21.58 -3.60
C MET A 220 15.76 21.58 -2.20
N THR A 221 15.50 22.64 -1.43
CA THR A 221 15.73 22.63 0.01
C THR A 221 14.70 21.74 0.72
N ASP A 222 15.02 21.24 1.93
CA ASP A 222 14.10 20.40 2.71
C ASP A 222 12.71 21.07 2.93
N PRO A 223 12.60 22.36 3.27
CA PRO A 223 11.29 23.02 3.40
C PRO A 223 10.50 23.05 2.09
N GLU A 224 11.14 23.35 0.96
CA GLU A 224 10.48 23.37 -0.36
C GLU A 224 9.96 21.98 -0.73
N ALA A 225 10.80 20.94 -0.59
CA ALA A 225 10.41 19.57 -0.87
C ALA A 225 9.24 19.11 0.00
N ARG A 226 9.26 19.42 1.31
CA ARG A 226 8.18 19.06 2.23
C ARG A 226 6.86 19.74 1.89
N LEU A 227 6.91 21.02 1.55
CA LEU A 227 5.72 21.79 1.16
C LEU A 227 5.12 21.19 -0.12
N LEU A 228 5.92 21.01 -1.16
CA LEU A 228 5.48 20.45 -2.42
C LEU A 228 4.88 19.05 -2.24
N VAL A 229 5.55 18.14 -1.52
CA VAL A 229 5.03 16.79 -1.25
C VAL A 229 3.70 16.85 -0.49
N SER A 230 3.57 17.75 0.49
CA SER A 230 2.32 17.94 1.23
C SER A 230 1.17 18.38 0.33
N GLU A 231 1.39 19.40 -0.51
CA GLU A 231 0.41 19.91 -1.47
C GLU A 231 -0.02 18.87 -2.48
N LEU A 232 0.94 18.08 -3.00
CA LEU A 232 0.66 17.03 -3.97
C LEU A 232 -0.08 15.84 -3.35
N ILE A 233 0.22 15.48 -2.09
CA ILE A 233 -0.56 14.47 -1.34
C ILE A 233 -1.99 14.99 -1.11
N GLU A 234 -2.15 16.23 -0.68
CA GLU A 234 -3.47 16.85 -0.47
C GLU A 234 -4.30 16.84 -1.76
N HIS A 235 -3.70 17.27 -2.88
CA HIS A 235 -4.33 17.21 -4.20
C HIS A 235 -4.73 15.77 -4.56
N SER A 236 -3.80 14.82 -4.45
CA SER A 236 -4.00 13.42 -4.90
C SER A 236 -4.99 12.64 -4.05
N THR A 237 -5.34 13.15 -2.88
CA THR A 237 -6.20 12.44 -1.91
C THR A 237 -7.53 13.14 -1.66
N GLN A 238 -7.94 14.03 -2.58
CA GLN A 238 -9.28 14.61 -2.60
C GLN A 238 -10.35 13.52 -2.79
N ASP A 239 -11.57 13.81 -2.33
CA ASP A 239 -12.67 12.84 -2.35
C ASP A 239 -12.99 12.33 -3.77
N THR A 240 -12.73 13.14 -4.79
CA THR A 240 -12.94 12.78 -6.19
C THR A 240 -12.00 11.66 -6.70
N PHE A 241 -10.82 11.48 -6.08
CA PHE A 241 -9.83 10.46 -6.43
C PHE A 241 -9.77 9.31 -5.42
N LYS A 242 -10.59 9.37 -4.36
CA LYS A 242 -10.48 8.52 -3.18
C LYS A 242 -11.61 7.51 -3.09
N TYR A 243 -11.27 6.29 -2.67
CA TYR A 243 -12.22 5.28 -2.24
C TYR A 243 -11.90 4.81 -0.82
N SER A 244 -12.93 4.64 0.01
CA SER A 244 -12.80 4.16 1.39
C SER A 244 -13.41 2.77 1.53
N HIS A 245 -12.56 1.75 1.66
CA HIS A 245 -12.99 0.37 1.89
C HIS A 245 -13.36 0.16 3.36
N LYS A 246 -14.62 -0.15 3.61
CA LYS A 246 -15.09 -0.64 4.92
C LYS A 246 -14.91 -2.16 4.95
N TRP A 247 -14.03 -2.62 5.83
CA TRP A 247 -13.70 -4.03 5.98
C TRP A 247 -14.86 -4.84 6.56
N ALA A 248 -15.01 -6.06 6.07
CA ALA A 248 -15.67 -7.16 6.74
C ALA A 248 -14.64 -8.27 7.00
N ASN A 249 -14.91 -9.17 7.94
CA ASN A 249 -14.08 -10.37 8.09
C ASN A 249 -14.09 -11.15 6.78
N ASP A 250 -12.96 -11.77 6.49
CA ASP A 250 -12.75 -12.57 5.27
C ASP A 250 -12.74 -11.78 3.96
N ASP A 251 -12.65 -10.44 4.01
CA ASP A 251 -12.35 -9.66 2.82
C ASP A 251 -10.90 -9.85 2.38
N LEU A 252 -10.68 -9.91 1.07
CA LEU A 252 -9.38 -9.73 0.44
C LEU A 252 -9.43 -8.48 -0.44
N VAL A 253 -8.43 -7.60 -0.29
CA VAL A 253 -8.21 -6.46 -1.18
C VAL A 253 -6.84 -6.59 -1.83
N MET A 254 -6.80 -6.45 -3.15
CA MET A 254 -5.59 -6.37 -3.96
C MET A 254 -5.50 -4.99 -4.58
N TRP A 255 -4.34 -4.35 -4.51
CA TRP A 255 -4.13 -3.04 -5.14
C TRP A 255 -2.79 -2.93 -5.83
N ASP A 256 -2.72 -2.02 -6.81
CA ASP A 256 -1.53 -1.71 -7.58
C ASP A 256 -0.76 -0.55 -6.91
N ASN A 257 0.39 -0.86 -6.33
CA ASN A 257 1.25 0.14 -5.67
C ASN A 257 1.91 1.11 -6.65
N ARG A 258 1.92 0.77 -7.92
CA ARG A 258 2.56 1.59 -8.96
C ARG A 258 1.75 2.84 -9.28
N CYS A 259 0.43 2.82 -8.99
CA CYS A 259 -0.48 3.92 -9.32
C CYS A 259 -1.47 4.29 -8.20
N THR A 260 -1.28 3.78 -6.98
CA THR A 260 -2.14 4.12 -5.84
C THR A 260 -1.35 4.62 -4.63
N LEU A 261 -1.95 5.53 -3.86
CA LEU A 261 -1.65 5.71 -2.45
C LEU A 261 -2.73 5.04 -1.61
N HIS A 262 -2.34 4.58 -0.43
CA HIS A 262 -3.31 4.05 0.53
C HIS A 262 -2.96 4.43 1.96
N ARG A 263 -3.95 4.37 2.86
CA ARG A 263 -3.77 4.54 4.30
C ARG A 263 -4.83 3.83 5.11
N GLY A 264 -4.48 3.42 6.33
CA GLY A 264 -5.44 2.97 7.32
C GLY A 264 -6.12 4.15 8.02
N LYS A 265 -7.40 4.02 8.36
CA LYS A 265 -8.13 4.99 9.18
C LYS A 265 -8.10 4.59 10.65
N ARG A 266 -8.30 5.57 11.53
CA ARG A 266 -8.39 5.36 12.97
C ARG A 266 -9.56 4.44 13.33
N TYR A 267 -9.38 3.69 14.40
CA TYR A 267 -10.38 2.85 15.06
C TYR A 267 -10.08 2.81 16.56
N ASP A 268 -10.98 2.28 17.35
CA ASP A 268 -10.72 2.07 18.77
C ASP A 268 -9.67 0.98 18.95
N LEU A 269 -8.50 1.35 19.48
CA LEU A 269 -7.39 0.43 19.72
C LEU A 269 -7.67 -0.66 20.76
N LYS A 270 -8.79 -0.56 21.51
CA LYS A 270 -9.27 -1.64 22.37
C LYS A 270 -9.99 -2.74 21.58
N SER A 271 -10.37 -2.47 20.34
CA SER A 271 -10.95 -3.46 19.44
C SER A 271 -9.84 -4.15 18.66
N PRO A 272 -9.79 -5.49 18.63
CA PRO A 272 -8.80 -6.21 17.84
C PRO A 272 -9.00 -5.94 16.34
N ARG A 273 -7.89 -5.70 15.64
CA ARG A 273 -7.83 -5.57 14.18
C ARG A 273 -6.66 -6.38 13.69
N ILE A 274 -6.97 -7.47 12.96
CA ILE A 274 -5.98 -8.44 12.48
C ILE A 274 -6.15 -8.55 10.97
N LEU A 275 -5.22 -7.95 10.23
CA LEU A 275 -5.09 -8.11 8.78
C LEU A 275 -3.67 -8.60 8.47
N ARG A 276 -3.54 -9.28 7.34
CA ARG A 276 -2.30 -9.89 6.90
C ARG A 276 -2.00 -9.49 5.46
N ARG A 277 -0.86 -8.84 5.25
CA ARG A 277 -0.42 -8.37 3.95
C ARG A 277 0.69 -9.26 3.36
N VAL A 278 0.60 -9.48 2.06
CA VAL A 278 1.68 -9.98 1.20
C VAL A 278 1.91 -8.93 0.12
N THR A 279 3.16 -8.62 -0.17
CA THR A 279 3.55 -7.70 -1.24
C THR A 279 4.26 -8.49 -2.35
N ILE A 280 3.94 -8.16 -3.60
CA ILE A 280 4.48 -8.79 -4.81
C ILE A 280 5.37 -7.75 -5.49
N THR A 281 6.57 -8.15 -5.87
CA THR A 281 7.51 -7.33 -6.64
C THR A 281 7.32 -7.53 -8.14
N GLN A 282 7.93 -6.63 -8.90
CA GLN A 282 8.01 -6.76 -10.37
C GLN A 282 9.00 -7.84 -10.76
#